data_1bd1fc6768c8fde746645fb57cd228df
#
_entry.id   1bd1fc6768c8fde746645fb57cd228df
#
_cell.length_a   1.000
_cell.length_b   1.000
_cell.length_c   1.000
_cell.angle_alpha   90.00
_cell.angle_beta   90.00
_cell.angle_gamma   90.00
#
_symmetry.space_group_name_H-M   'P 1'
#
loop_
_entity.id
_entity.type
_entity.pdbx_description
1 polymer ?
#
loop_
_entity_poly.entity_id
_entity_poly.type
_entity_poly.pdbx_seq_one_letter_code
_entity_poly.pdbx_strand_id
1 'polypeptide(L)'
;MIRKYFNQKIVLLLVIVTVAGTLVFLSQGSAQPITYDTSPRAVIIDQLYDEMPNKGFHEEATKYLNEGGYTVDIVTTKEITVDFYKNLPKMNYNYVVIRTHGAQNSDDVVLFTGEKYTEDKYISEQLLGQVKKAAPLLEVAYMVNASGQSKWVFVNDTYSSMTTKANPVKEAKDEYFAISSDLVNHAMNGRFDGTIFLLGGCNTLSNPSLAKSLTDRGASLVVGWDNTVSNSDNDLALLSFLKGSLQEDLDIKQTLEQLPQNKNPGLMSYPANFTYFPQA
;
A
#
# COMPACT_ATOMS: atom_id res chain seq x y z
N MET A 1 -38.62 31.69 -72.07
CA MET A 1 -39.25 30.84 -71.03
C MET A 1 -38.21 29.92 -70.28
N ILE A 2 -37.15 29.52 -70.91
CA ILE A 2 -36.13 28.57 -70.33
C ILE A 2 -35.26 29.20 -69.23
N ARG A 3 -34.96 30.50 -69.28
CA ARG A 3 -34.06 31.21 -68.36
C ARG A 3 -34.69 31.35 -66.90
N LYS A 4 -36.01 31.39 -66.82
CA LYS A 4 -36.73 31.57 -65.54
C LYS A 4 -36.76 30.26 -64.72
N TYR A 5 -36.81 29.10 -65.38
CA TYR A 5 -36.82 27.78 -64.72
C TYR A 5 -35.44 27.39 -64.20
N PHE A 6 -34.35 27.86 -64.80
CA PHE A 6 -33.00 27.54 -64.39
C PHE A 6 -32.64 28.23 -63.06
N ASN A 7 -33.07 29.47 -62.86
CA ASN A 7 -32.82 30.22 -61.65
C ASN A 7 -33.59 29.69 -60.45
N GLN A 8 -34.81 29.18 -60.65
CA GLN A 8 -35.61 28.59 -59.54
C GLN A 8 -35.01 27.27 -59.05
N LYS A 9 -34.46 26.43 -59.92
CA LYS A 9 -33.84 25.17 -59.53
C LYS A 9 -32.52 25.38 -58.79
N ILE A 10 -31.73 26.39 -59.19
CA ILE A 10 -30.46 26.75 -58.52
C ILE A 10 -30.74 27.34 -57.14
N VAL A 11 -31.74 28.20 -56.99
CA VAL A 11 -32.12 28.75 -55.67
C VAL A 11 -32.65 27.66 -54.75
N LEU A 12 -33.45 26.71 -55.27
CA LEU A 12 -33.96 25.60 -54.46
C LEU A 12 -32.81 24.64 -54.03
N LEU A 13 -31.83 24.41 -54.90
CA LEU A 13 -30.68 23.57 -54.59
C LEU A 13 -29.77 24.22 -53.56
N LEU A 14 -29.56 25.53 -53.63
CA LEU A 14 -28.79 26.28 -52.63
C LEU A 14 -29.46 26.33 -51.27
N VAL A 15 -30.77 26.42 -51.20
CA VAL A 15 -31.52 26.39 -49.93
C VAL A 15 -31.49 25.01 -49.30
N ILE A 16 -31.56 23.94 -50.10
CA ILE A 16 -31.47 22.56 -49.57
C ILE A 16 -30.05 22.29 -49.04
N VAL A 17 -29.00 22.75 -49.71
CA VAL A 17 -27.61 22.56 -49.24
C VAL A 17 -27.33 23.35 -47.97
N THR A 18 -27.87 24.59 -47.84
CA THR A 18 -27.71 25.39 -46.64
C THR A 18 -28.49 24.83 -45.45
N VAL A 19 -29.72 24.31 -45.65
CA VAL A 19 -30.50 23.67 -44.57
C VAL A 19 -29.89 22.34 -44.15
N ALA A 20 -29.37 21.53 -45.08
CA ALA A 20 -28.67 20.30 -44.75
C ALA A 20 -27.33 20.55 -44.03
N GLY A 21 -26.59 21.58 -44.44
CA GLY A 21 -25.35 22.00 -43.77
C GLY A 21 -25.59 22.50 -42.33
N THR A 22 -26.67 23.27 -42.10
CA THR A 22 -27.02 23.74 -40.75
C THR A 22 -27.54 22.61 -39.85
N LEU A 23 -28.26 21.63 -40.41
CA LEU A 23 -28.70 20.45 -39.64
C LEU A 23 -27.54 19.53 -39.26
N VAL A 24 -26.54 19.39 -40.09
CA VAL A 24 -25.32 18.64 -39.79
C VAL A 24 -24.46 19.34 -38.71
N PHE A 25 -24.44 20.70 -38.72
CA PHE A 25 -23.73 21.46 -37.68
C PHE A 25 -24.44 21.45 -36.32
N LEU A 26 -25.77 21.32 -36.28
CA LEU A 26 -26.56 21.24 -35.07
C LEU A 26 -26.59 19.81 -34.46
N SER A 27 -26.15 18.80 -35.21
CA SER A 27 -26.03 17.42 -34.75
C SER A 27 -24.62 17.05 -34.26
N GLN A 28 -23.64 17.97 -34.28
CA GLN A 28 -22.42 17.78 -33.53
C GLN A 28 -22.78 17.92 -32.03
N GLY A 29 -23.20 16.81 -31.44
CA GLY A 29 -23.35 16.71 -30.02
C GLY A 29 -22.09 17.28 -29.38
N SER A 30 -22.25 18.22 -28.49
CA SER A 30 -21.16 18.72 -27.66
C SER A 30 -20.48 17.50 -27.06
N ALA A 31 -19.29 17.16 -27.54
CA ALA A 31 -18.44 16.18 -26.88
C ALA A 31 -18.32 16.69 -25.44
N GLN A 32 -18.92 15.98 -24.52
CA GLN A 32 -18.74 16.27 -23.10
C GLN A 32 -17.24 16.25 -22.88
N PRO A 33 -16.65 17.28 -22.27
CA PRO A 33 -15.24 17.24 -21.97
C PRO A 33 -15.01 15.97 -21.13
N ILE A 34 -14.10 15.13 -21.59
CA ILE A 34 -13.64 13.99 -20.79
C ILE A 34 -12.98 14.62 -19.58
N THR A 35 -13.71 14.67 -18.47
CA THR A 35 -13.15 15.07 -17.18
C THR A 35 -12.31 13.88 -16.73
N TYR A 36 -11.00 13.98 -16.91
CA TYR A 36 -10.08 13.08 -16.23
C TYR A 36 -10.27 13.34 -14.73
N ASP A 37 -10.58 12.29 -14.00
CA ASP A 37 -10.54 12.36 -12.54
C ASP A 37 -9.08 12.64 -12.15
N THR A 38 -8.82 13.87 -11.75
CA THR A 38 -7.51 14.34 -11.29
C THR A 38 -7.40 14.26 -9.77
N SER A 39 -8.37 13.66 -9.11
CA SER A 39 -8.34 13.47 -7.66
C SER A 39 -7.09 12.69 -7.27
N PRO A 40 -6.41 13.10 -6.21
CA PRO A 40 -5.27 12.34 -5.71
C PRO A 40 -5.71 10.93 -5.31
N ARG A 41 -4.85 9.96 -5.57
CA ARG A 41 -5.16 8.54 -5.37
C ARG A 41 -4.34 7.96 -4.22
N ALA A 42 -4.98 7.09 -3.45
CA ALA A 42 -4.33 6.28 -2.43
C ALA A 42 -4.57 4.80 -2.66
N VAL A 43 -3.69 3.97 -2.14
CA VAL A 43 -3.87 2.51 -2.13
C VAL A 43 -3.60 1.93 -0.75
N ILE A 44 -4.45 1.01 -0.34
CA ILE A 44 -4.24 0.13 0.80
C ILE A 44 -3.81 -1.23 0.25
N ILE A 45 -2.58 -1.62 0.53
CA ILE A 45 -1.98 -2.90 0.12
C ILE A 45 -1.96 -3.80 1.35
N ASP A 46 -2.89 -4.73 1.47
CA ASP A 46 -3.03 -5.61 2.63
C ASP A 46 -2.64 -7.06 2.30
N GLN A 47 -1.36 -7.37 2.52
CA GLN A 47 -0.83 -8.73 2.36
C GLN A 47 -1.35 -9.67 3.47
N LEU A 48 -1.71 -9.13 4.63
CA LEU A 48 -2.21 -9.89 5.78
C LEU A 48 -3.72 -10.17 5.72
N TYR A 49 -4.40 -9.75 4.64
CA TYR A 49 -5.86 -9.81 4.53
C TYR A 49 -6.46 -11.20 4.81
N ASP A 50 -5.87 -12.25 4.23
CA ASP A 50 -6.36 -13.63 4.38
C ASP A 50 -5.86 -14.29 5.69
N GLU A 51 -4.67 -13.91 6.17
CA GLU A 51 -4.04 -14.50 7.34
C GLU A 51 -4.50 -13.84 8.65
N MET A 52 -4.63 -12.53 8.64
CA MET A 52 -4.97 -11.71 9.80
C MET A 52 -6.02 -10.65 9.41
N PRO A 53 -7.25 -11.07 9.06
CA PRO A 53 -8.27 -10.17 8.56
C PRO A 53 -8.64 -9.12 9.61
N ASN A 54 -8.65 -7.86 9.19
CA ASN A 54 -9.12 -6.74 9.99
C ASN A 54 -10.01 -5.82 9.15
N LYS A 55 -11.30 -6.13 9.12
CA LYS A 55 -12.28 -5.34 8.37
C LYS A 55 -12.39 -3.89 8.87
N GLY A 56 -12.29 -3.69 10.19
CA GLY A 56 -12.33 -2.35 10.81
C GLY A 56 -11.16 -1.49 10.36
N PHE A 57 -9.97 -2.06 10.17
CA PHE A 57 -8.82 -1.34 9.61
C PHE A 57 -9.12 -0.80 8.20
N HIS A 58 -9.67 -1.64 7.32
CA HIS A 58 -10.01 -1.21 5.96
C HIS A 58 -11.05 -0.09 5.96
N GLU A 59 -12.10 -0.22 6.76
CA GLU A 59 -13.18 0.77 6.83
C GLU A 59 -12.65 2.12 7.33
N GLU A 60 -11.87 2.14 8.41
CA GLU A 60 -11.34 3.36 9.00
C GLU A 60 -10.24 3.99 8.13
N ALA A 61 -9.29 3.20 7.62
CA ALA A 61 -8.24 3.71 6.75
C ALA A 61 -8.81 4.33 5.47
N THR A 62 -9.79 3.65 4.84
CA THR A 62 -10.49 4.18 3.66
C THR A 62 -11.21 5.47 3.99
N LYS A 63 -11.88 5.54 5.14
CA LYS A 63 -12.57 6.75 5.60
C LYS A 63 -11.59 7.91 5.73
N TYR A 64 -10.48 7.75 6.44
CA TYR A 64 -9.49 8.81 6.66
C TYR A 64 -8.86 9.30 5.34
N LEU A 65 -8.53 8.39 4.44
CA LEU A 65 -8.00 8.73 3.12
C LEU A 65 -9.04 9.48 2.26
N ASN A 66 -10.30 9.03 2.24
CA ASN A 66 -11.36 9.72 1.51
C ASN A 66 -11.64 11.13 2.07
N GLU A 67 -11.67 11.27 3.40
CA GLU A 67 -11.82 12.57 4.06
C GLU A 67 -10.62 13.49 3.81
N GLY A 68 -9.42 12.91 3.59
CA GLY A 68 -8.23 13.60 3.10
C GLY A 68 -8.24 13.94 1.61
N GLY A 69 -9.34 13.62 0.89
CA GLY A 69 -9.53 13.95 -0.52
C GLY A 69 -8.99 12.93 -1.52
N TYR A 70 -8.59 11.74 -1.08
CA TYR A 70 -8.06 10.69 -1.95
C TYR A 70 -9.15 9.75 -2.45
N THR A 71 -9.05 9.29 -3.69
CA THR A 71 -9.75 8.09 -4.16
C THR A 71 -8.95 6.86 -3.77
N VAL A 72 -9.58 5.88 -3.11
CA VAL A 72 -8.89 4.75 -2.46
C VAL A 72 -9.10 3.45 -3.21
N ASP A 73 -8.00 2.81 -3.59
CA ASP A 73 -7.99 1.42 -4.05
C ASP A 73 -7.55 0.50 -2.90
N ILE A 74 -8.07 -0.73 -2.88
CA ILE A 74 -7.66 -1.77 -1.94
C ILE A 74 -7.17 -2.97 -2.74
N VAL A 75 -5.95 -3.42 -2.43
CA VAL A 75 -5.30 -4.58 -3.06
C VAL A 75 -4.98 -5.59 -1.96
N THR A 76 -5.43 -6.83 -2.14
CA THR A 76 -5.33 -7.85 -1.09
C THR A 76 -4.49 -9.04 -1.53
N THR A 77 -4.04 -9.82 -0.59
CA THR A 77 -3.10 -10.95 -0.64
C THR A 77 -2.71 -11.43 -2.04
N LYS A 78 -3.63 -12.04 -2.81
CA LYS A 78 -3.32 -12.70 -4.09
C LYS A 78 -2.93 -11.75 -5.22
N GLU A 79 -3.34 -10.50 -5.12
CA GLU A 79 -3.05 -9.47 -6.13
C GLU A 79 -1.68 -8.83 -5.88
N ILE A 80 -1.13 -9.00 -4.67
CA ILE A 80 0.14 -8.42 -4.24
C ILE A 80 1.28 -9.33 -4.70
N THR A 81 1.61 -9.27 -5.98
CA THR A 81 2.69 -10.04 -6.61
C THR A 81 3.98 -9.23 -6.71
N VAL A 82 5.07 -9.86 -7.08
CA VAL A 82 6.33 -9.16 -7.43
C VAL A 82 6.07 -8.19 -8.58
N ASP A 83 5.32 -8.60 -9.61
CA ASP A 83 5.01 -7.73 -10.75
C ASP A 83 4.09 -6.56 -10.38
N PHE A 84 3.20 -6.72 -9.39
CA PHE A 84 2.45 -5.62 -8.82
C PHE A 84 3.40 -4.55 -8.26
N TYR A 85 4.35 -4.93 -7.40
CA TYR A 85 5.34 -4.00 -6.85
C TYR A 85 6.22 -3.37 -7.93
N LYS A 86 6.66 -4.14 -8.94
CA LYS A 86 7.42 -3.59 -10.08
C LYS A 86 6.67 -2.49 -10.83
N ASN A 87 5.36 -2.55 -10.88
CA ASN A 87 4.52 -1.58 -11.59
C ASN A 87 3.88 -0.52 -10.68
N LEU A 88 4.04 -0.60 -9.38
CA LEU A 88 3.45 0.33 -8.42
C LEU A 88 3.73 1.82 -8.74
N PRO A 89 4.94 2.22 -9.18
CA PRO A 89 5.19 3.63 -9.55
C PRO A 89 4.32 4.12 -10.71
N LYS A 90 3.91 3.26 -11.65
CA LYS A 90 3.06 3.64 -12.79
C LYS A 90 1.59 3.83 -12.42
N MET A 91 1.19 3.41 -11.23
CA MET A 91 -0.19 3.51 -10.77
C MET A 91 -0.52 4.91 -10.24
N ASN A 92 0.50 5.79 -10.09
CA ASN A 92 0.38 7.20 -9.71
C ASN A 92 -0.38 7.42 -8.40
N TYR A 93 -0.09 6.61 -7.38
CA TYR A 93 -0.62 6.82 -6.05
C TYR A 93 0.17 7.91 -5.32
N ASN A 94 -0.55 8.85 -4.73
CA ASN A 94 0.02 9.88 -3.86
C ASN A 94 0.24 9.37 -2.43
N TYR A 95 -0.56 8.36 -2.03
CA TYR A 95 -0.50 7.76 -0.71
C TYR A 95 -0.54 6.24 -0.82
N VAL A 96 0.41 5.54 -0.22
CA VAL A 96 0.52 4.09 -0.22
C VAL A 96 0.59 3.59 1.22
N VAL A 97 -0.43 2.86 1.66
CA VAL A 97 -0.48 2.21 2.96
C VAL A 97 -0.26 0.72 2.77
N ILE A 98 0.81 0.19 3.32
CA ILE A 98 1.16 -1.24 3.22
C ILE A 98 0.98 -1.90 4.58
N ARG A 99 0.21 -2.95 4.64
CA ARG A 99 0.01 -3.82 5.78
C ARG A 99 0.53 -5.22 5.41
N THR A 100 1.70 -5.60 5.93
CA THR A 100 2.43 -6.78 5.45
C THR A 100 3.34 -7.37 6.52
N HIS A 101 3.77 -8.62 6.33
CA HIS A 101 4.96 -9.09 7.00
C HIS A 101 6.19 -8.33 6.48
N GLY A 102 7.03 -7.91 7.38
CA GLY A 102 8.34 -7.33 7.08
C GLY A 102 9.43 -8.10 7.80
N ALA A 103 10.61 -8.14 7.23
CA ALA A 103 11.77 -8.76 7.84
C ALA A 103 13.04 -8.00 7.52
N GLN A 104 13.97 -7.99 8.47
CA GLN A 104 15.34 -7.55 8.25
C GLN A 104 16.20 -8.76 7.89
N ASN A 105 16.98 -8.64 6.84
CA ASN A 105 17.99 -9.64 6.44
C ASN A 105 19.33 -8.92 6.29
N SER A 106 20.22 -9.14 7.26
CA SER A 106 21.55 -8.52 7.32
C SER A 106 21.52 -7.00 7.12
N ASP A 107 21.66 -6.56 5.88
CA ASP A 107 21.82 -5.16 5.49
C ASP A 107 20.60 -4.59 4.75
N ASP A 108 19.52 -5.35 4.65
CA ASP A 108 18.34 -4.98 3.88
C ASP A 108 17.03 -5.27 4.62
N VAL A 109 15.99 -4.55 4.23
CA VAL A 109 14.60 -4.77 4.65
C VAL A 109 13.84 -5.37 3.48
N VAL A 110 13.03 -6.38 3.76
CA VAL A 110 12.17 -7.00 2.76
C VAL A 110 10.70 -6.89 3.16
N LEU A 111 9.83 -6.65 2.17
CA LEU A 111 8.39 -6.69 2.30
C LEU A 111 7.85 -7.94 1.62
N PHE A 112 7.00 -8.67 2.31
CA PHE A 112 6.40 -9.87 1.76
C PHE A 112 5.36 -9.52 0.69
N THR A 113 5.29 -10.38 -0.32
CA THR A 113 4.17 -10.39 -1.28
C THR A 113 3.12 -11.41 -0.83
N GLY A 114 1.96 -11.42 -1.49
CA GLY A 114 0.99 -12.49 -1.34
C GLY A 114 1.26 -13.68 -2.27
N GLU A 115 2.35 -13.64 -3.02
CA GLU A 115 2.68 -14.64 -4.02
C GLU A 115 3.58 -15.73 -3.44
N LYS A 116 3.12 -17.00 -3.53
CA LYS A 116 3.90 -18.13 -3.04
C LYS A 116 5.21 -18.28 -3.81
N TYR A 117 6.28 -18.56 -3.07
CA TYR A 117 7.60 -18.76 -3.64
C TYR A 117 7.67 -20.04 -4.48
N THR A 118 8.32 -19.91 -5.63
CA THR A 118 8.77 -21.05 -6.48
C THR A 118 10.16 -20.73 -7.05
N GLU A 119 10.97 -21.75 -7.27
CA GLU A 119 12.34 -21.57 -7.75
C GLU A 119 12.41 -21.17 -9.22
N ASP A 120 11.38 -21.48 -9.99
CA ASP A 120 11.31 -21.28 -11.45
C ASP A 120 10.74 -19.93 -11.87
N LYS A 121 10.26 -19.11 -10.92
CA LYS A 121 9.70 -17.78 -11.19
C LYS A 121 10.65 -16.68 -10.75
N TYR A 122 10.73 -15.59 -11.49
CA TYR A 122 11.60 -14.44 -11.19
C TYR A 122 13.08 -14.83 -11.01
N ILE A 123 13.58 -15.76 -11.81
CA ILE A 123 14.94 -16.32 -11.68
C ILE A 123 15.99 -15.21 -11.74
N SER A 124 15.87 -14.25 -12.65
CA SER A 124 16.80 -13.14 -12.78
C SER A 124 16.79 -12.25 -11.54
N GLU A 125 15.61 -11.91 -11.04
CA GLU A 125 15.44 -11.08 -9.85
C GLU A 125 15.93 -11.78 -8.58
N GLN A 126 15.76 -13.10 -8.49
CA GLN A 126 16.30 -13.90 -7.39
C GLN A 126 17.85 -13.91 -7.41
N LEU A 127 18.46 -14.14 -8.58
CA LEU A 127 19.92 -14.15 -8.74
C LEU A 127 20.54 -12.77 -8.44
N LEU A 128 19.82 -11.69 -8.73
CA LEU A 128 20.24 -10.32 -8.45
C LEU A 128 19.90 -9.85 -7.03
N GLY A 129 19.31 -10.70 -6.19
CA GLY A 129 18.91 -10.33 -4.82
C GLY A 129 17.74 -9.38 -4.72
N GLN A 130 17.09 -9.05 -5.84
CA GLN A 130 15.93 -8.15 -5.92
C GLN A 130 14.67 -8.75 -5.31
N VAL A 131 14.53 -10.07 -5.45
CA VAL A 131 13.45 -10.86 -4.89
C VAL A 131 14.04 -11.97 -4.05
N LYS A 132 13.50 -12.16 -2.88
CA LYS A 132 13.99 -13.14 -1.89
C LYS A 132 12.88 -14.10 -1.52
N LYS A 133 13.28 -15.29 -1.09
CA LYS A 133 12.41 -16.24 -0.42
C LYS A 133 12.27 -15.83 1.04
N ALA A 134 11.04 -15.73 1.52
CA ALA A 134 10.74 -15.37 2.89
C ALA A 134 9.59 -16.22 3.44
N ALA A 135 9.64 -16.53 4.71
CA ALA A 135 8.58 -17.25 5.42
C ALA A 135 8.18 -16.47 6.68
N PRO A 136 6.88 -16.23 6.91
CA PRO A 136 6.45 -15.63 8.16
C PRO A 136 6.78 -16.59 9.29
N LEU A 137 7.53 -16.10 10.28
CA LEU A 137 7.79 -16.85 11.50
C LEU A 137 6.57 -16.68 12.41
N LEU A 138 5.79 -17.73 12.53
CA LEU A 138 4.78 -17.82 13.58
C LEU A 138 5.48 -18.23 14.86
N GLU A 139 5.54 -17.30 15.79
CA GLU A 139 6.05 -17.60 17.13
C GLU A 139 4.90 -18.13 17.98
N VAL A 140 5.03 -19.38 18.38
CA VAL A 140 4.10 -20.01 19.30
C VAL A 140 4.73 -20.02 20.67
N ALA A 141 4.10 -19.38 21.64
CA ALA A 141 4.57 -19.39 23.00
C ALA A 141 3.73 -20.34 23.87
N TYR A 142 4.43 -21.07 24.71
CA TYR A 142 3.79 -21.89 25.73
C TYR A 142 3.48 -21.02 26.93
N MET A 143 2.22 -20.84 27.23
CA MET A 143 1.76 -19.98 28.32
C MET A 143 1.15 -20.80 29.45
N VAL A 144 1.47 -20.39 30.66
CA VAL A 144 0.91 -21.00 31.90
C VAL A 144 0.15 -19.89 32.62
N ASN A 145 -1.13 -20.12 32.88
CA ASN A 145 -1.92 -19.19 33.69
C ASN A 145 -1.61 -19.37 35.22
N ALA A 146 -2.13 -18.48 36.04
CA ALA A 146 -1.92 -18.48 37.47
C ALA A 146 -2.44 -19.76 38.16
N SER A 147 -3.32 -20.54 37.52
CA SER A 147 -3.81 -21.85 38.01
C SER A 147 -2.98 -23.04 37.52
N GLY A 148 -1.87 -22.79 36.82
CA GLY A 148 -0.97 -23.86 36.36
C GLY A 148 -1.45 -24.55 35.06
N GLN A 149 -2.53 -24.06 34.42
CA GLN A 149 -2.98 -24.59 33.15
C GLN A 149 -2.10 -24.04 32.03
N SER A 150 -1.72 -24.89 31.12
CA SER A 150 -0.84 -24.56 30.02
C SER A 150 -1.55 -24.66 28.68
N LYS A 151 -1.26 -23.73 27.79
CA LYS A 151 -1.78 -23.69 26.40
C LYS A 151 -0.74 -23.14 25.47
N TRP A 152 -0.62 -23.73 24.29
CA TRP A 152 0.08 -23.11 23.14
C TRP A 152 -0.80 -22.03 22.54
N VAL A 153 -0.27 -20.83 22.41
CA VAL A 153 -0.98 -19.70 21.80
C VAL A 153 -0.08 -19.05 20.75
N PHE A 154 -0.71 -18.60 19.68
CA PHE A 154 0.01 -17.74 18.74
C PHE A 154 0.29 -16.40 19.39
N VAL A 155 1.51 -15.91 19.23
CA VAL A 155 2.00 -14.69 19.89
C VAL A 155 1.29 -13.42 19.40
N ASN A 156 0.29 -13.55 18.57
CA ASN A 156 -0.37 -12.41 17.90
C ASN A 156 -1.48 -11.74 18.70
N ASP A 157 -1.99 -12.33 19.79
CA ASP A 157 -3.14 -11.73 20.49
C ASP A 157 -3.15 -11.97 21.99
N THR A 158 -3.36 -10.87 22.72
CA THR A 158 -3.84 -10.73 24.10
C THR A 158 -3.00 -11.31 25.23
N TYR A 159 -2.09 -10.49 25.73
CA TYR A 159 -1.24 -10.76 26.89
C TYR A 159 -1.71 -10.11 28.18
N SER A 160 -2.92 -10.22 28.61
CA SER A 160 -3.29 -9.50 29.84
C SER A 160 -3.18 -10.28 31.13
N SER A 161 -2.96 -11.61 31.12
CA SER A 161 -3.02 -12.41 32.37
C SER A 161 -2.19 -13.66 32.45
N MET A 162 -1.22 -13.89 31.57
CA MET A 162 -0.43 -15.13 31.58
C MET A 162 1.08 -14.87 31.72
N THR A 163 1.73 -15.62 32.56
CA THR A 163 3.20 -15.66 32.70
C THR A 163 3.78 -16.68 31.73
N THR A 164 4.75 -16.29 30.92
CA THR A 164 5.43 -17.20 30.01
C THR A 164 6.44 -18.09 30.69
N LYS A 165 6.37 -19.36 30.37
CA LYS A 165 7.49 -20.27 30.51
C LYS A 165 7.66 -21.01 29.20
N ALA A 166 8.82 -20.95 28.61
CA ALA A 166 9.39 -21.85 27.64
C ALA A 166 9.77 -21.23 26.27
N ASN A 167 10.59 -21.96 25.56
CA ASN A 167 11.16 -21.57 24.25
C ASN A 167 10.08 -21.45 23.18
N PRO A 168 10.07 -20.40 22.40
CA PRO A 168 9.18 -20.30 21.26
C PRO A 168 9.52 -21.40 20.24
N VAL A 169 8.51 -22.10 19.78
CA VAL A 169 8.64 -22.99 18.63
C VAL A 169 8.44 -22.15 17.38
N LYS A 170 9.46 -22.10 16.54
CA LYS A 170 9.41 -21.43 15.24
C LYS A 170 8.94 -22.44 14.19
N GLU A 171 7.73 -22.30 13.73
CA GLU A 171 7.25 -23.01 12.54
C GLU A 171 7.20 -22.04 11.37
N ALA A 172 7.96 -22.36 10.31
CA ALA A 172 7.78 -21.73 9.04
C ALA A 172 6.53 -22.30 8.39
N LYS A 173 5.52 -21.47 8.17
CA LYS A 173 4.43 -21.81 7.26
C LYS A 173 4.87 -21.61 5.80
N ASP A 174 3.93 -21.44 4.92
CA ASP A 174 4.19 -21.21 3.49
C ASP A 174 5.32 -20.20 3.22
N GLU A 175 6.09 -20.46 2.19
CA GLU A 175 7.14 -19.54 1.71
C GLU A 175 6.55 -18.62 0.64
N TYR A 176 6.94 -17.35 0.68
CA TYR A 176 6.49 -16.30 -0.24
C TYR A 176 7.67 -15.60 -0.90
N PHE A 177 7.41 -14.97 -2.03
CA PHE A 177 8.33 -13.96 -2.52
C PHE A 177 8.30 -12.73 -1.63
N ALA A 178 9.46 -12.12 -1.44
CA ALA A 178 9.58 -10.83 -0.77
C ALA A 178 10.44 -9.89 -1.61
N ILE A 179 10.04 -8.63 -1.69
CA ILE A 179 10.78 -7.60 -2.41
C ILE A 179 11.82 -6.94 -1.51
N SER A 180 12.95 -6.57 -2.09
CA SER A 180 14.08 -5.92 -1.43
C SER A 180 14.27 -4.48 -1.89
N SER A 181 15.18 -3.74 -1.23
CA SER A 181 15.64 -2.44 -1.71
C SER A 181 16.22 -2.48 -3.12
N ASP A 182 16.87 -3.59 -3.51
CA ASP A 182 17.41 -3.78 -4.85
C ASP A 182 16.30 -3.89 -5.92
N LEU A 183 15.15 -4.50 -5.61
CA LEU A 183 14.01 -4.48 -6.52
C LEU A 183 13.53 -3.04 -6.73
N VAL A 184 13.40 -2.28 -5.64
CA VAL A 184 13.00 -0.86 -5.73
C VAL A 184 13.99 -0.09 -6.60
N ASN A 185 15.29 -0.26 -6.41
CA ASN A 185 16.31 0.48 -7.13
C ASN A 185 16.41 0.12 -8.62
N HIS A 186 16.26 -1.16 -8.97
CA HIS A 186 16.68 -1.65 -10.28
C HIS A 186 15.57 -2.27 -11.12
N ALA A 187 14.48 -2.74 -10.50
CA ALA A 187 13.43 -3.47 -11.21
C ALA A 187 12.07 -2.79 -11.26
N MET A 188 11.81 -1.77 -10.44
CA MET A 188 10.55 -1.02 -10.53
C MET A 188 10.45 -0.18 -11.81
N ASN A 189 9.28 -0.16 -12.41
CA ASN A 189 8.96 0.54 -13.65
C ASN A 189 8.47 1.97 -13.39
N GLY A 190 9.33 2.97 -13.57
CA GLY A 190 8.97 4.38 -13.37
C GLY A 190 9.46 4.94 -12.04
N ARG A 191 8.91 6.08 -11.64
CA ARG A 191 9.26 6.81 -10.43
C ARG A 191 7.99 7.20 -9.69
N PHE A 192 8.11 7.41 -8.39
CA PHE A 192 7.05 8.00 -7.58
C PHE A 192 7.08 9.53 -7.75
N ASP A 193 5.92 10.15 -7.67
CA ASP A 193 5.78 11.61 -7.75
C ASP A 193 5.33 12.17 -6.39
N GLY A 194 6.29 12.28 -5.49
CA GLY A 194 6.01 12.78 -4.14
C GLY A 194 5.17 11.84 -3.25
N THR A 195 5.12 10.56 -3.58
CA THR A 195 4.30 9.56 -2.86
C THR A 195 4.72 9.44 -1.39
N ILE A 196 3.73 9.39 -0.51
CA ILE A 196 3.89 9.06 0.91
C ILE A 196 3.67 7.56 1.12
N PHE A 197 4.61 6.90 1.80
CA PHE A 197 4.52 5.49 2.15
C PHE A 197 4.33 5.31 3.66
N LEU A 198 3.30 4.57 4.05
CA LEU A 198 3.15 4.00 5.39
C LEU A 198 3.41 2.49 5.32
N LEU A 199 4.51 2.06 5.90
CA LEU A 199 4.96 0.67 5.89
C LEU A 199 4.61 -0.02 7.21
N GLY A 200 3.43 -0.59 7.27
CA GLY A 200 2.96 -1.39 8.40
C GLY A 200 3.47 -2.83 8.32
N GLY A 201 4.45 -3.15 9.13
CA GLY A 201 5.06 -4.48 9.24
C GLY A 201 6.32 -4.45 10.10
N CYS A 202 6.72 -5.62 10.60
CA CYS A 202 7.92 -5.73 11.42
C CYS A 202 9.17 -5.23 10.70
N ASN A 203 10.00 -4.45 11.39
CA ASN A 203 11.33 -4.05 10.93
C ASN A 203 11.37 -3.24 9.61
N THR A 204 10.26 -2.66 9.19
CA THR A 204 10.17 -1.96 7.88
C THR A 204 11.07 -0.72 7.76
N LEU A 205 11.51 -0.16 8.90
CA LEU A 205 12.52 0.91 9.03
C LEU A 205 13.63 0.57 10.03
N SER A 206 13.89 -0.72 10.29
CA SER A 206 15.02 -1.15 11.14
C SER A 206 16.39 -0.76 10.57
N ASN A 207 16.46 -0.59 9.26
CA ASN A 207 17.56 0.08 8.56
C ASN A 207 16.98 0.93 7.41
N PRO A 208 17.73 1.91 6.88
CA PRO A 208 17.23 2.84 5.89
C PRO A 208 17.22 2.33 4.45
N SER A 209 17.68 1.11 4.16
CA SER A 209 17.87 0.64 2.78
C SER A 209 16.63 0.78 1.89
N LEU A 210 15.52 0.21 2.33
CA LEU A 210 14.27 0.24 1.57
C LEU A 210 13.70 1.67 1.48
N ALA A 211 13.68 2.40 2.60
CA ALA A 211 13.17 3.77 2.63
C ALA A 211 14.00 4.70 1.74
N LYS A 212 15.34 4.56 1.79
CA LYS A 212 16.23 5.31 0.92
C LYS A 212 15.96 4.99 -0.55
N SER A 213 15.79 3.72 -0.90
CA SER A 213 15.48 3.31 -2.27
C SER A 213 14.15 3.89 -2.77
N LEU A 214 13.11 3.92 -1.93
CA LEU A 214 11.83 4.55 -2.26
C LEU A 214 11.98 6.05 -2.47
N THR A 215 12.73 6.76 -1.60
CA THR A 215 12.94 8.21 -1.73
C THR A 215 13.83 8.57 -2.91
N ASP A 216 14.88 7.80 -3.20
CA ASP A 216 15.71 7.96 -4.39
C ASP A 216 14.87 7.81 -5.68
N ARG A 217 13.78 7.07 -5.62
CA ARG A 217 12.80 6.94 -6.72
C ARG A 217 11.66 7.95 -6.68
N GLY A 218 11.67 8.90 -5.76
CA GLY A 218 10.75 10.04 -5.74
C GLY A 218 9.66 9.99 -4.69
N ALA A 219 9.67 9.03 -3.75
CA ALA A 219 8.83 9.12 -2.58
C ALA A 219 9.24 10.33 -1.71
N SER A 220 8.27 11.07 -1.19
CA SER A 220 8.53 12.24 -0.35
C SER A 220 8.72 11.87 1.12
N LEU A 221 8.11 10.78 1.55
CA LEU A 221 8.11 10.33 2.93
C LEU A 221 7.93 8.81 2.98
N VAL A 222 8.65 8.17 3.87
CA VAL A 222 8.46 6.76 4.24
C VAL A 222 8.36 6.68 5.75
N VAL A 223 7.27 6.10 6.25
CA VAL A 223 7.02 5.89 7.69
C VAL A 223 6.92 4.39 7.94
N GLY A 224 7.49 3.89 9.02
CA GLY A 224 7.48 2.46 9.33
C GLY A 224 8.06 2.15 10.70
N TRP A 225 8.22 0.86 11.00
CA TRP A 225 8.67 0.37 12.29
C TRP A 225 10.17 0.07 12.33
N ASP A 226 10.85 0.54 13.38
CA ASP A 226 12.27 0.27 13.61
C ASP A 226 12.54 -1.12 14.20
N ASN A 227 11.50 -1.84 14.63
CA ASN A 227 11.62 -3.16 15.24
C ASN A 227 10.36 -4.01 14.98
N THR A 228 10.30 -5.19 15.61
CA THR A 228 9.14 -6.11 15.56
C THR A 228 7.94 -5.51 16.29
N VAL A 229 6.76 -5.60 15.70
CA VAL A 229 5.51 -5.04 16.19
C VAL A 229 4.40 -6.10 16.17
N SER A 230 3.43 -5.99 17.09
CA SER A 230 2.20 -6.77 17.02
C SER A 230 1.27 -6.25 15.93
N ASN A 231 0.39 -7.10 15.40
CA ASN A 231 -0.56 -6.65 14.38
C ASN A 231 -1.54 -5.58 14.89
N SER A 232 -1.99 -5.72 16.15
CA SER A 232 -2.88 -4.73 16.76
C SER A 232 -2.22 -3.37 16.91
N ASP A 233 -0.96 -3.32 17.34
CA ASP A 233 -0.22 -2.07 17.47
C ASP A 233 0.12 -1.47 16.09
N ASN A 234 0.42 -2.35 15.13
CA ASN A 234 0.65 -1.95 13.74
C ASN A 234 -0.58 -1.28 13.12
N ASP A 235 -1.74 -1.95 13.21
CA ASP A 235 -3.00 -1.42 12.67
C ASP A 235 -3.39 -0.11 13.36
N LEU A 236 -3.23 -0.04 14.69
CA LEU A 236 -3.52 1.17 15.46
C LEU A 236 -2.59 2.33 15.08
N ALA A 237 -1.30 2.09 14.88
CA ALA A 237 -0.35 3.13 14.49
C ALA A 237 -0.64 3.66 13.09
N LEU A 238 -0.92 2.77 12.11
CA LEU A 238 -1.31 3.17 10.76
C LEU A 238 -2.56 4.05 10.76
N LEU A 239 -3.61 3.64 11.48
CA LEU A 239 -4.86 4.41 11.59
C LEU A 239 -4.64 5.74 12.32
N SER A 240 -3.88 5.75 13.40
CA SER A 240 -3.59 6.98 14.15
C SER A 240 -2.76 7.96 13.32
N PHE A 241 -1.81 7.47 12.52
CA PHE A 241 -1.03 8.31 11.61
C PHE A 241 -1.92 8.92 10.53
N LEU A 242 -2.77 8.11 9.88
CA LEU A 242 -3.72 8.62 8.88
C LEU A 242 -4.64 9.69 9.46
N LYS A 243 -5.19 9.43 10.65
CA LYS A 243 -6.07 10.39 11.34
C LYS A 243 -5.33 11.69 11.65
N GLY A 244 -4.17 11.64 12.29
CA GLY A 244 -3.41 12.81 12.66
C GLY A 244 -3.00 13.65 11.46
N SER A 245 -2.44 13.01 10.42
CA SER A 245 -1.93 13.71 9.23
C SER A 245 -3.01 14.19 8.25
N LEU A 246 -4.19 13.56 8.21
CA LEU A 246 -5.22 13.86 7.20
C LEU A 246 -6.46 14.56 7.76
N GLN A 247 -6.74 14.44 9.06
CA GLN A 247 -7.93 15.04 9.68
C GLN A 247 -7.59 16.12 10.69
N GLU A 248 -6.48 15.96 11.41
CA GLU A 248 -6.09 16.87 12.50
C GLU A 248 -5.05 17.90 12.03
N ASP A 249 -4.65 17.86 10.75
CA ASP A 249 -3.68 18.76 10.10
C ASP A 249 -2.36 18.88 10.90
N LEU A 250 -1.94 17.76 11.50
CA LEU A 250 -0.70 17.70 12.27
C LEU A 250 0.48 17.48 11.32
N ASP A 251 1.61 18.10 11.62
CA ASP A 251 2.84 17.76 10.95
C ASP A 251 3.31 16.33 11.32
N ILE A 252 4.27 15.80 10.58
CA ILE A 252 4.76 14.43 10.74
C ILE A 252 5.24 14.17 12.17
N LYS A 253 5.98 15.10 12.73
CA LYS A 253 6.54 14.95 14.08
C LYS A 253 5.45 14.96 15.14
N GLN A 254 4.51 15.89 15.05
CA GLN A 254 3.35 15.96 15.94
C GLN A 254 2.49 14.70 15.83
N THR A 255 2.26 14.22 14.61
CA THR A 255 1.54 12.96 14.36
C THR A 255 2.23 11.78 15.04
N LEU A 256 3.55 11.65 14.89
CA LEU A 256 4.31 10.55 15.49
C LEU A 256 4.37 10.65 17.02
N GLU A 257 4.46 11.85 17.59
CA GLU A 257 4.44 12.06 19.05
C GLU A 257 3.11 11.67 19.70
N GLN A 258 2.01 11.73 18.95
CA GLN A 258 0.67 11.34 19.43
C GLN A 258 0.38 9.85 19.27
N LEU A 259 1.22 9.12 18.52
CA LEU A 259 1.00 7.69 18.31
C LEU A 259 1.04 6.93 19.66
N PRO A 260 0.17 5.92 19.82
CA PRO A 260 0.26 5.05 20.95
C PRO A 260 1.61 4.35 20.92
N GLN A 261 2.46 4.67 21.89
CA GLN A 261 3.75 3.99 22.01
C GLN A 261 3.51 2.53 22.34
N ASN A 262 4.19 1.62 21.64
CA ASN A 262 4.20 0.21 21.99
C ASN A 262 4.90 0.04 23.36
N LYS A 263 4.13 0.20 24.43
CA LYS A 263 4.61 0.11 25.82
C LYS A 263 4.65 -1.32 26.37
N ASN A 264 3.97 -2.23 25.70
CA ASN A 264 3.98 -3.65 26.01
C ASN A 264 4.71 -4.39 24.91
N PRO A 265 6.04 -4.56 25.02
CA PRO A 265 6.69 -5.55 24.22
C PRO A 265 6.02 -6.88 24.53
N GLY A 266 5.32 -7.45 23.53
CA GLY A 266 4.92 -8.86 23.60
C GLY A 266 6.13 -9.71 23.95
N LEU A 267 5.94 -10.99 24.23
CA LEU A 267 6.99 -11.91 24.70
C LEU A 267 8.31 -11.86 23.97
N MET A 268 8.33 -11.30 22.77
CA MET A 268 9.46 -11.25 21.85
C MET A 268 9.64 -9.88 21.21
N SER A 269 8.87 -8.87 21.56
CA SER A 269 9.02 -7.55 21.03
C SER A 269 9.87 -6.70 21.96
N TYR A 270 10.97 -6.22 21.42
CA TYR A 270 11.66 -5.07 21.97
C TYR A 270 10.81 -3.82 21.71
N PRO A 271 11.01 -2.72 22.45
CA PRO A 271 10.31 -1.49 22.16
C PRO A 271 10.47 -1.16 20.65
N ALA A 272 9.34 -1.01 19.95
CA ALA A 272 9.31 -0.62 18.56
C ALA A 272 8.76 0.79 18.45
N ASN A 273 9.42 1.62 17.65
CA ASN A 273 8.97 2.96 17.37
C ASN A 273 8.48 3.03 15.92
N PHE A 274 7.34 3.64 15.72
CA PHE A 274 6.91 4.06 14.39
C PHE A 274 7.65 5.35 14.06
N THR A 275 8.50 5.31 13.06
CA THR A 275 9.45 6.40 12.72
C THR A 275 9.40 6.72 11.24
N TYR A 276 10.19 7.67 10.76
CA TYR A 276 10.14 8.13 9.38
C TYR A 276 11.50 8.37 8.75
N PHE A 277 11.52 8.39 7.42
CA PHE A 277 12.67 8.70 6.58
C PHE A 277 12.23 9.61 5.41
N PRO A 278 13.02 10.63 4.99
CA PRO A 278 14.27 11.07 5.62
C PRO A 278 14.01 11.80 6.94
N GLN A 279 14.89 11.63 7.88
CA GLN A 279 14.91 12.48 9.07
C GLN A 279 15.50 13.85 8.69
N ALA A 280 14.82 14.93 9.09
CA ALA A 280 15.23 16.29 8.81
C ALA A 280 16.53 16.65 9.54
#